data_8f9774ca1fa00653dd7519428cb66b28
#
_entry.id   8f9774ca1fa00653dd7519428cb66b28
#
_cell.length_a   1.000
_cell.length_b   1.000
_cell.length_c   1.000
_cell.angle_alpha   90.00
_cell.angle_beta   90.00
_cell.angle_gamma   90.00
#
_symmetry.space_group_name_H-M   'P 1'
#
loop_
_entity.id
_entity.type
_entity.pdbx_description
1 polymer ?
#
loop_
_entity_poly.entity_id
_entity_poly.type
_entity_poly.pdbx_seq_one_letter_code
_entity_poly.pdbx_strand_id
1 'polypeptide(L)'
;MAVSSAMATFGQNQKPVTYPVTTKGETVDVYFDTKLPDPYRWLEDDKSAETGAWVKAQNEVTYGYLAQIPFRTALKTRMEKLWNYEKIGAPFKEGNFTYYYKNNGLQNQSVLYRKDAKGTETIFLDPNTFSKDGTTSLGGLDFSKDG
;
A
#
# COMPACT_ATOMS: atom_id res chain seq x y z
N MET A 1 48.45 -12.09 16.93
CA MET A 1 47.34 -11.16 17.32
C MET A 1 46.04 -11.76 16.80
N ALA A 2 45.20 -12.27 17.69
CA ALA A 2 43.92 -12.88 17.33
C ALA A 2 42.88 -11.75 17.31
N VAL A 3 42.28 -11.49 16.15
CA VAL A 3 41.15 -10.55 16.01
C VAL A 3 39.87 -11.32 16.38
N SER A 4 39.39 -11.08 17.61
CA SER A 4 38.12 -11.64 18.06
C SER A 4 36.99 -10.84 17.39
N SER A 5 36.30 -11.44 16.40
CA SER A 5 35.11 -10.90 15.77
C SER A 5 33.94 -11.09 16.73
N ALA A 6 33.52 -10.05 17.42
CA ALA A 6 32.30 -10.05 18.20
C ALA A 6 31.11 -9.99 17.24
N MET A 7 30.50 -11.13 16.91
CA MET A 7 29.18 -11.17 16.30
C MET A 7 28.16 -10.70 17.34
N ALA A 8 27.63 -9.49 17.16
CA ALA A 8 26.51 -9.01 17.93
C ALA A 8 25.28 -9.83 17.55
N THR A 9 24.86 -10.75 18.42
CA THR A 9 23.61 -11.50 18.30
C THR A 9 22.45 -10.56 18.60
N PHE A 10 21.91 -9.90 17.58
CA PHE A 10 20.62 -9.23 17.64
C PHE A 10 19.52 -10.30 17.67
N GLY A 11 18.85 -10.52 18.78
CA GLY A 11 17.68 -11.35 18.77
C GLY A 11 17.27 -12.09 20.05
N GLN A 12 17.97 -12.01 21.16
CA GLN A 12 17.71 -12.94 22.28
C GLN A 12 16.90 -12.40 23.48
N ASN A 13 16.33 -11.19 23.45
CA ASN A 13 15.51 -10.67 24.56
C ASN A 13 14.22 -9.97 24.16
N GLN A 14 13.59 -10.38 23.05
CA GLN A 14 12.27 -9.85 22.74
C GLN A 14 11.19 -10.64 23.50
N LYS A 15 10.40 -9.94 24.30
CA LYS A 15 9.20 -10.52 24.92
C LYS A 15 8.32 -11.12 23.82
N PRO A 16 7.75 -12.33 24.03
CA PRO A 16 6.80 -12.90 23.08
C PRO A 16 5.67 -11.89 22.77
N VAL A 17 5.38 -11.70 21.50
CA VAL A 17 4.25 -10.85 21.08
C VAL A 17 2.96 -11.60 21.39
N THR A 18 2.06 -11.02 22.19
CA THR A 18 0.73 -11.56 22.41
C THR A 18 -0.22 -10.98 21.37
N TYR A 19 -0.81 -11.85 20.56
CA TYR A 19 -1.78 -11.46 19.54
C TYR A 19 -3.20 -11.46 20.10
N PRO A 20 -4.09 -10.56 19.63
CA PRO A 20 -5.52 -10.63 19.93
C PRO A 20 -6.11 -11.97 19.47
N VAL A 21 -7.04 -12.48 20.24
CA VAL A 21 -7.76 -13.71 19.88
C VAL A 21 -8.63 -13.45 18.67
N THR A 22 -8.52 -14.30 17.63
CA THR A 22 -9.37 -14.26 16.47
C THR A 22 -10.56 -15.19 16.67
N THR A 23 -11.78 -14.65 16.62
CA THR A 23 -13.02 -15.43 16.76
C THR A 23 -13.16 -16.42 15.62
N LYS A 24 -13.54 -17.65 15.94
CA LYS A 24 -13.85 -18.69 14.96
C LYS A 24 -15.36 -18.75 14.74
N GLY A 25 -15.78 -18.63 13.50
CA GLY A 25 -17.15 -18.88 13.04
C GLY A 25 -17.40 -20.38 12.77
N GLU A 26 -18.64 -20.70 12.41
CA GLU A 26 -19.07 -22.09 12.11
C GLU A 26 -19.32 -22.31 10.62
N THR A 27 -18.80 -21.44 9.75
CA THR A 27 -18.97 -21.54 8.30
C THR A 27 -18.33 -22.80 7.78
N VAL A 28 -19.06 -23.53 6.93
CA VAL A 28 -18.60 -24.77 6.29
C VAL A 28 -19.02 -24.75 4.82
N ASP A 29 -18.07 -24.88 3.94
CA ASP A 29 -18.31 -25.10 2.51
C ASP A 29 -18.42 -26.60 2.19
N VAL A 30 -19.20 -26.94 1.17
CA VAL A 30 -19.34 -28.31 0.71
C VAL A 30 -18.90 -28.38 -0.76
N TYR A 31 -17.85 -29.15 -1.02
CA TYR A 31 -17.35 -29.43 -2.38
C TYR A 31 -17.36 -30.94 -2.64
N PHE A 32 -18.13 -31.38 -3.63
CA PHE A 32 -18.22 -32.81 -3.98
C PHE A 32 -18.46 -33.71 -2.74
N ASP A 33 -19.46 -33.37 -1.94
CA ASP A 33 -19.82 -34.03 -0.67
C ASP A 33 -18.80 -33.96 0.46
N THR A 34 -17.69 -33.25 0.26
CA THR A 34 -16.67 -33.01 1.29
C THR A 34 -16.92 -31.69 2.01
N LYS A 35 -17.06 -31.74 3.33
CA LYS A 35 -17.22 -30.55 4.18
C LYS A 35 -15.86 -29.96 4.53
N LEU A 36 -15.67 -28.68 4.21
CA LEU A 36 -14.49 -27.91 4.51
C LEU A 36 -14.84 -26.75 5.45
N PRO A 37 -14.46 -26.83 6.75
CA PRO A 37 -14.67 -25.72 7.67
C PRO A 37 -13.85 -24.50 7.30
N ASP A 38 -14.49 -23.33 7.31
CA ASP A 38 -13.83 -22.04 7.14
C ASP A 38 -14.21 -21.10 8.31
N PRO A 39 -13.54 -21.28 9.44
CA PRO A 39 -13.89 -20.51 10.66
C PRO A 39 -13.58 -19.03 10.57
N TYR A 40 -12.88 -18.58 9.54
CA TYR A 40 -12.46 -17.19 9.39
C TYR A 40 -13.10 -16.51 8.16
N ARG A 41 -14.13 -17.09 7.57
CA ARG A 41 -14.87 -16.53 6.42
C ARG A 41 -15.36 -15.09 6.66
N TRP A 42 -15.69 -14.76 7.91
CA TRP A 42 -16.14 -13.42 8.27
C TRP A 42 -15.10 -12.32 8.01
N LEU A 43 -13.80 -12.65 7.92
CA LEU A 43 -12.73 -11.71 7.57
C LEU A 43 -12.75 -11.30 6.08
N GLU A 44 -13.47 -12.00 5.22
CA GLU A 44 -13.60 -11.65 3.80
C GLU A 44 -14.48 -10.40 3.59
N ASP A 45 -15.36 -10.07 4.54
CA ASP A 45 -16.10 -8.81 4.52
C ASP A 45 -15.24 -7.68 5.12
N ASP A 46 -14.44 -7.05 4.27
CA ASP A 46 -13.53 -5.95 4.62
C ASP A 46 -14.25 -4.67 5.07
N LYS A 47 -15.57 -4.56 4.83
CA LYS A 47 -16.41 -3.41 5.20
C LYS A 47 -17.18 -3.63 6.49
N SER A 48 -17.18 -4.84 7.04
CA SER A 48 -17.85 -5.12 8.29
C SER A 48 -17.18 -4.43 9.48
N ALA A 49 -17.99 -4.02 10.47
CA ALA A 49 -17.48 -3.43 11.70
C ALA A 49 -16.61 -4.40 12.50
N GLU A 50 -16.92 -5.70 12.42
CA GLU A 50 -16.19 -6.77 13.11
C GLU A 50 -14.79 -6.93 12.53
N THR A 51 -14.65 -7.03 11.19
CA THR A 51 -13.36 -7.07 10.52
C THR A 51 -12.55 -5.81 10.78
N GLY A 52 -13.19 -4.63 10.74
CA GLY A 52 -12.53 -3.37 11.07
C GLY A 52 -11.98 -3.33 12.49
N ALA A 53 -12.73 -3.83 13.47
CA ALA A 53 -12.30 -3.92 14.86
C ALA A 53 -11.12 -4.89 15.04
N TRP A 54 -11.17 -6.04 14.36
CA TRP A 54 -10.09 -7.02 14.36
C TRP A 54 -8.80 -6.44 13.77
N VAL A 55 -8.89 -5.81 12.60
CA VAL A 55 -7.75 -5.14 11.94
C VAL A 55 -7.13 -4.09 12.85
N LYS A 56 -7.96 -3.27 13.52
CA LYS A 56 -7.48 -2.27 14.47
C LYS A 56 -6.70 -2.92 15.62
N ALA A 57 -7.24 -3.97 16.23
CA ALA A 57 -6.58 -4.66 17.35
C ALA A 57 -5.24 -5.30 16.92
N GLN A 58 -5.17 -5.91 15.73
CA GLN A 58 -3.92 -6.46 15.17
C GLN A 58 -2.90 -5.36 14.90
N ASN A 59 -3.35 -4.22 14.37
CA ASN A 59 -2.48 -3.07 14.09
C ASN A 59 -1.91 -2.44 15.37
N GLU A 60 -2.66 -2.40 16.47
CA GLU A 60 -2.15 -1.90 17.76
C GLU A 60 -0.95 -2.72 18.23
N VAL A 61 -1.00 -4.05 18.11
CA VAL A 61 0.13 -4.93 18.43
C VAL A 61 1.31 -4.66 17.49
N THR A 62 1.04 -4.62 16.19
CA THR A 62 2.08 -4.40 15.17
C THR A 62 2.79 -3.07 15.35
N TYR A 63 2.04 -1.98 15.50
CA TYR A 63 2.64 -0.65 15.67
C TYR A 63 3.32 -0.49 17.02
N GLY A 64 2.78 -1.11 18.09
CA GLY A 64 3.43 -1.16 19.37
C GLY A 64 4.79 -1.85 19.34
N TYR A 65 4.91 -2.95 18.59
CA TYR A 65 6.19 -3.62 18.34
C TYR A 65 7.14 -2.76 17.50
N LEU A 66 6.66 -2.26 16.38
CA LEU A 66 7.48 -1.45 15.46
C LEU A 66 7.98 -0.13 16.10
N ALA A 67 7.22 0.44 17.01
CA ALA A 67 7.60 1.66 17.73
C ALA A 67 8.83 1.48 18.64
N GLN A 68 9.11 0.24 19.06
CA GLN A 68 10.26 -0.08 19.92
C GLN A 68 11.58 -0.18 19.13
N ILE A 69 11.55 -0.16 17.80
CA ILE A 69 12.74 -0.28 16.96
C ILE A 69 13.48 1.06 16.93
N PRO A 70 14.68 1.18 17.54
CA PRO A 70 15.35 2.48 17.75
C PRO A 70 15.70 3.21 16.46
N PHE A 71 16.02 2.46 15.40
CA PHE A 71 16.45 3.03 14.11
C PHE A 71 15.29 3.21 13.11
N ARG A 72 14.04 2.88 13.48
CA ARG A 72 12.88 2.94 12.58
C ARG A 72 12.68 4.32 11.96
N THR A 73 12.76 5.37 12.78
CA THR A 73 12.61 6.76 12.30
C THR A 73 13.74 7.14 11.34
N ALA A 74 14.97 6.82 11.66
CA ALA A 74 16.12 7.12 10.80
C ALA A 74 16.01 6.39 9.46
N LEU A 75 15.58 5.12 9.47
CA LEU A 75 15.34 4.33 8.26
C LEU A 75 14.23 4.94 7.41
N LYS A 76 13.08 5.28 8.03
CA LYS A 76 11.96 5.93 7.34
C LYS A 76 12.40 7.22 6.65
N THR A 77 13.08 8.12 7.38
CA THR A 77 13.59 9.38 6.83
C THR A 77 14.55 9.12 5.65
N ARG A 78 15.42 8.12 5.77
CA ARG A 78 16.33 7.77 4.67
C ARG A 78 15.58 7.25 3.45
N MET A 79 14.58 6.41 3.63
CA MET A 79 13.74 5.90 2.53
C MET A 79 12.95 7.01 1.86
N GLU A 80 12.32 7.90 2.63
CA GLU A 80 11.60 9.08 2.11
C GLU A 80 12.54 9.95 1.26
N LYS A 81 13.74 10.23 1.75
CA LYS A 81 14.73 11.01 1.00
C LYS A 81 15.16 10.34 -0.30
N LEU A 82 15.31 9.02 -0.31
CA LEU A 82 15.68 8.27 -1.51
C LEU A 82 14.54 8.18 -2.51
N TRP A 83 13.28 8.14 -2.02
CA TRP A 83 12.10 7.98 -2.85
C TRP A 83 11.55 9.31 -3.38
N ASN A 84 11.91 10.42 -2.71
CA ASN A 84 11.41 11.76 -3.03
C ASN A 84 12.19 12.37 -4.22
N TYR A 85 11.90 11.87 -5.42
CA TYR A 85 12.35 12.43 -6.68
C TYR A 85 11.22 12.39 -7.70
N GLU A 86 11.24 13.31 -8.67
CA GLU A 86 10.24 13.34 -9.74
C GLU A 86 10.33 12.06 -10.60
N LYS A 87 9.18 11.43 -10.81
CA LYS A 87 9.04 10.21 -11.64
C LYS A 87 8.14 10.54 -12.81
N ILE A 88 8.60 10.29 -14.02
CA ILE A 88 7.85 10.53 -15.24
C ILE A 88 7.76 9.21 -16.00
N GLY A 89 6.52 8.78 -16.29
CA GLY A 89 6.25 7.59 -17.09
C GLY A 89 6.51 7.80 -18.57
N ALA A 90 6.58 6.71 -19.33
CA ALA A 90 6.70 6.77 -20.80
C ALA A 90 5.50 7.53 -21.38
N PRO A 91 5.74 8.51 -22.29
CA PRO A 91 4.64 9.22 -22.93
C PRO A 91 3.95 8.34 -23.99
N PHE A 92 2.66 8.56 -24.16
CA PHE A 92 1.87 7.95 -25.23
C PHE A 92 1.01 9.01 -25.92
N LYS A 93 0.57 8.74 -27.14
CA LYS A 93 -0.24 9.67 -27.95
C LYS A 93 -1.66 9.17 -28.08
N GLU A 94 -2.63 10.10 -27.84
CA GLU A 94 -4.03 9.90 -28.17
C GLU A 94 -4.56 11.17 -28.84
N GLY A 95 -5.08 11.04 -30.06
CA GLY A 95 -5.49 12.17 -30.86
C GLY A 95 -4.35 13.16 -31.07
N ASN A 96 -4.62 14.43 -30.76
CA ASN A 96 -3.68 15.54 -30.92
C ASN A 96 -2.82 15.82 -29.67
N PHE A 97 -2.90 14.96 -28.64
CA PHE A 97 -2.23 15.17 -27.37
C PHE A 97 -1.21 14.07 -27.09
N THR A 98 -0.18 14.43 -26.32
CA THR A 98 0.74 13.48 -25.72
C THR A 98 0.46 13.41 -24.23
N TYR A 99 0.22 12.21 -23.70
CA TYR A 99 -0.09 11.95 -22.31
C TYR A 99 1.08 11.26 -21.60
N TYR A 100 1.22 11.50 -20.30
CA TYR A 100 2.20 10.82 -19.47
C TYR A 100 1.85 10.97 -17.99
N TYR A 101 2.20 9.97 -17.20
CA TYR A 101 2.06 10.02 -15.76
C TYR A 101 3.26 10.72 -15.14
N LYS A 102 3.01 11.57 -14.17
CA LYS A 102 4.05 12.25 -13.40
C LYS A 102 3.72 12.20 -11.90
N ASN A 103 4.74 11.94 -11.08
CA ASN A 103 4.66 11.97 -9.64
C ASN A 103 5.79 12.85 -9.11
N ASN A 104 5.51 13.78 -8.22
CA ASN A 104 6.51 14.73 -7.70
C ASN A 104 7.46 14.11 -6.65
N GLY A 105 7.28 12.82 -6.34
CA GLY A 105 8.10 12.07 -5.41
C GLY A 105 7.29 11.34 -4.35
N LEU A 106 6.58 12.05 -3.50
CA LEU A 106 5.83 11.49 -2.36
C LEU A 106 4.30 11.56 -2.53
N GLN A 107 3.79 11.99 -3.69
CA GLN A 107 2.36 11.91 -3.97
C GLN A 107 1.87 10.46 -3.88
N ASN A 108 0.67 10.27 -3.34
CA ASN A 108 0.07 8.93 -3.20
C ASN A 108 -0.18 8.28 -4.56
N GLN A 109 -0.71 9.05 -5.52
CA GLN A 109 -1.00 8.63 -6.88
C GLN A 109 -0.22 9.47 -7.88
N SER A 110 0.17 8.88 -9.02
CA SER A 110 0.70 9.65 -10.15
C SER A 110 -0.41 10.41 -10.85
N VAL A 111 -0.13 11.64 -11.21
CA VAL A 111 -1.04 12.53 -11.94
C VAL A 111 -0.86 12.31 -13.42
N LEU A 112 -1.95 12.24 -14.19
CA LEU A 112 -1.91 12.16 -15.64
C LEU A 112 -1.92 13.57 -16.23
N TYR A 113 -0.87 13.88 -16.96
CA TYR A 113 -0.70 15.13 -17.71
C TYR A 113 -0.94 14.92 -19.18
N ARG A 114 -1.29 15.99 -19.89
CA ARG A 114 -1.31 16.03 -21.36
C ARG A 114 -0.55 17.25 -21.86
N LYS A 115 0.08 17.09 -23.02
CA LYS A 115 0.69 18.17 -23.80
C LYS A 115 0.01 18.30 -25.14
N ASP A 116 -0.30 19.54 -25.53
CA ASP A 116 -0.76 19.88 -26.90
C ASP A 116 0.39 19.90 -27.90
N ALA A 117 0.08 20.15 -29.19
CA ALA A 117 1.06 20.27 -30.24
C ALA A 117 2.04 21.46 -30.07
N LYS A 118 1.69 22.45 -29.24
CA LYS A 118 2.53 23.60 -28.91
C LYS A 118 3.42 23.33 -27.70
N GLY A 119 3.27 22.17 -27.05
CA GLY A 119 4.02 21.77 -25.85
C GLY A 119 3.41 22.30 -24.55
N THR A 120 2.20 22.88 -24.55
CA THR A 120 1.52 23.35 -23.34
C THR A 120 1.10 22.15 -22.50
N GLU A 121 1.61 22.08 -21.27
CA GLU A 121 1.31 21.04 -20.31
C GLU A 121 0.12 21.41 -19.44
N THR A 122 -0.84 20.50 -19.28
CA THR A 122 -1.96 20.64 -18.37
C THR A 122 -2.22 19.32 -17.64
N ILE A 123 -2.77 19.41 -16.42
CA ILE A 123 -3.29 18.23 -15.74
C ILE A 123 -4.51 17.75 -16.51
N PHE A 124 -4.53 16.48 -16.90
CA PHE A 124 -5.67 15.84 -17.51
C PHE A 124 -6.53 15.15 -16.46
N LEU A 125 -5.89 14.37 -15.55
CA LEU A 125 -6.59 13.66 -14.49
C LEU A 125 -5.68 13.56 -13.26
N ASP A 126 -6.21 13.93 -12.09
CA ASP A 126 -5.50 13.81 -10.82
C ASP A 126 -6.23 12.84 -9.87
N PRO A 127 -5.79 11.57 -9.78
CA PRO A 127 -6.41 10.59 -8.90
C PRO A 127 -6.32 10.95 -7.41
N ASN A 128 -5.39 11.81 -7.00
CA ASN A 128 -5.29 12.27 -5.61
C ASN A 128 -6.51 13.08 -5.16
N THR A 129 -7.34 13.53 -6.11
CA THR A 129 -8.57 14.29 -5.83
C THR A 129 -9.83 13.42 -5.76
N PHE A 130 -9.74 12.11 -6.06
CA PHE A 130 -10.91 11.23 -6.15
C PHE A 130 -11.54 10.94 -4.78
N SER A 131 -10.73 10.89 -3.73
CA SER A 131 -11.21 10.72 -2.37
C SER A 131 -10.39 11.55 -1.39
N LYS A 132 -11.03 11.96 -0.28
CA LYS A 132 -10.37 12.78 0.76
C LYS A 132 -9.28 12.00 1.52
N ASP A 133 -9.43 10.70 1.62
CA ASP A 133 -8.51 9.80 2.33
C ASP A 133 -7.43 9.19 1.43
N GLY A 134 -7.48 9.46 0.10
CA GLY A 134 -6.51 8.96 -0.87
C GLY A 134 -6.61 7.47 -1.15
N THR A 135 -7.71 6.81 -0.76
CA THR A 135 -7.88 5.35 -0.95
C THR A 135 -8.38 4.98 -2.34
N THR A 136 -8.93 5.94 -3.10
CA THR A 136 -9.40 5.71 -4.47
C THR A 136 -8.25 5.88 -5.46
N SER A 137 -8.04 4.88 -6.31
CA SER A 137 -7.01 4.87 -7.34
C SER A 137 -7.62 4.70 -8.73
N LEU A 138 -6.85 5.09 -9.76
CA LEU A 138 -7.22 4.83 -11.16
C LEU A 138 -6.83 3.39 -11.52
N GLY A 139 -7.83 2.55 -11.85
CA GLY A 139 -7.61 1.14 -12.22
C GLY A 139 -7.23 0.93 -13.68
N GLY A 140 -7.61 1.86 -14.56
CA GLY A 140 -7.33 1.81 -15.99
C GLY A 140 -7.76 3.09 -16.69
N LEU A 141 -7.33 3.26 -17.92
CA LEU A 141 -7.66 4.41 -18.76
C LEU A 141 -7.79 3.94 -20.22
N ASP A 142 -8.94 4.20 -20.79
CA ASP A 142 -9.21 3.99 -22.22
C ASP A 142 -9.75 5.28 -22.83
N PHE A 143 -9.38 5.53 -24.08
CA PHE A 143 -9.85 6.69 -24.82
C PHE A 143 -10.90 6.25 -25.86
N SER A 144 -11.95 7.05 -26.00
CA SER A 144 -12.90 6.85 -27.10
C SER A 144 -12.22 7.17 -28.44
N LYS A 145 -12.72 6.54 -29.53
CA LYS A 145 -12.13 6.72 -30.87
C LYS A 145 -12.39 8.12 -31.47
N ASP A 146 -13.32 8.82 -30.92
CA ASP A 146 -13.75 10.17 -31.36
C ASP A 146 -13.18 11.31 -30.49
N GLY A 147 -12.37 10.99 -29.48
CA GLY A 147 -11.67 11.95 -28.63
C GLY A 147 -12.37 12.30 -27.34
#